data_020ca9a770b81add3e3c9de329d26e8a
#
_entry.id   020ca9a770b81add3e3c9de329d26e8a
#
_cell.length_a   1.000
_cell.length_b   1.000
_cell.length_c   1.000
_cell.angle_alpha   90.00
_cell.angle_beta   90.00
_cell.angle_gamma   90.00
#
_symmetry.space_group_name_H-M   'P 1'
#
loop_
_entity.id
_entity.type
_entity.pdbx_description
1 polymer ?
#
loop_
_entity_poly.entity_id
_entity_poly.type
_entity_poly.pdbx_seq_one_letter_code
_entity_poly.pdbx_strand_id
1 'polypeptide(L)'
;MFKETIDCIDAGTEYCPCRLAESGECILCSQLQGSHFCDCLNWNGVCIYQELYNNGNKAKEQRKAYTCKVSEKVLCQDDVLLIKFEAPHKLAIDLAKPGSFIFIRSDENVYFDVPISILDSNIDTNIISVMIEIRGVKTKQLLNIESGGEITIRGPYWNGVFGLKNIRKQKNNNILVIARGIGMAPMVPVIKKLVQNDNKVTVIVDKQPFNDVYVSEWLDKLNIVPQEMNLIEKGKLSPEAKVAIKSIIGYNNISLIHIAGADILTYDVIEYLDYLDRQDIDLSCCNNFKMCCGEGVCGACTARFSGHRVKRFCKVQASPRAIFEGRRLI
;
A
#
# COMPACT_ATOMS: atom_id res chain seq x y z
N MET A 1 0.40 12.06 26.27
CA MET A 1 0.08 10.85 25.46
C MET A 1 -0.69 11.34 24.23
N PHE A 2 -0.04 11.42 23.08
CA PHE A 2 -0.73 11.82 21.84
C PHE A 2 -1.75 10.74 21.47
N LYS A 3 -3.01 11.13 21.39
CA LYS A 3 -4.10 10.23 20.95
C LYS A 3 -3.86 9.98 19.45
N GLU A 4 -3.38 8.79 19.09
CA GLU A 4 -3.15 8.41 17.71
C GLU A 4 -4.47 8.54 16.93
N THR A 5 -4.50 9.37 15.90
CA THR A 5 -5.67 9.53 15.04
C THR A 5 -5.77 8.31 14.13
N ILE A 6 -6.66 7.39 14.45
CA ILE A 6 -6.95 6.23 13.61
C ILE A 6 -7.87 6.70 12.48
N ASP A 7 -7.58 6.24 11.26
CA ASP A 7 -8.39 6.51 10.09
C ASP A 7 -8.73 5.20 9.37
N CYS A 8 -9.89 5.17 8.71
CA CYS A 8 -10.34 4.03 7.90
C CYS A 8 -10.25 4.38 6.43
N ILE A 9 -9.59 3.54 5.65
CA ILE A 9 -9.37 3.79 4.21
C ILE A 9 -10.67 3.86 3.41
N ASP A 10 -11.73 3.19 3.86
CA ASP A 10 -13.01 3.14 3.17
C ASP A 10 -14.02 4.19 3.68
N ALA A 11 -13.70 4.94 4.74
CA ALA A 11 -14.62 5.93 5.28
C ALA A 11 -14.99 6.99 4.25
N GLY A 12 -16.28 7.21 4.04
CA GLY A 12 -16.79 8.15 3.05
C GLY A 12 -16.75 7.67 1.60
N THR A 13 -16.32 6.41 1.35
CA THR A 13 -16.36 5.79 0.01
C THR A 13 -17.67 5.02 -0.23
N GLU A 14 -17.86 4.54 -1.45
CA GLU A 14 -18.99 3.67 -1.84
C GLU A 14 -19.04 2.34 -1.05
N TYR A 15 -17.93 1.93 -0.40
CA TYR A 15 -17.83 0.72 0.41
C TYR A 15 -18.10 0.95 1.91
N CYS A 16 -18.48 2.17 2.29
CA CYS A 16 -18.86 2.55 3.65
C CYS A 16 -20.35 2.94 3.69
N PRO A 17 -21.10 2.35 4.67
CA PRO A 17 -20.75 1.43 5.77
C PRO A 17 -20.46 0.01 5.31
N CYS A 18 -19.47 -0.60 5.93
CA CYS A 18 -19.03 -1.96 5.63
C CYS A 18 -19.51 -2.98 6.68
N ARG A 19 -19.13 -4.24 6.53
CA ARG A 19 -19.47 -5.32 7.47
C ARG A 19 -19.06 -5.04 8.92
N LEU A 20 -17.98 -4.27 9.14
CA LEU A 20 -17.60 -3.87 10.50
C LEU A 20 -18.57 -2.88 11.11
N ALA A 21 -19.19 -2.02 10.29
CA ALA A 21 -20.26 -1.13 10.78
C ALA A 21 -21.51 -1.93 11.16
N GLU A 22 -21.89 -2.89 10.32
CA GLU A 22 -23.05 -3.78 10.56
C GLU A 22 -22.87 -4.65 11.81
N SER A 23 -21.64 -5.12 12.09
CA SER A 23 -21.34 -5.97 13.26
C SER A 23 -21.05 -5.20 14.56
N GLY A 24 -21.12 -3.87 14.55
CA GLY A 24 -20.78 -3.07 15.74
C GLY A 24 -19.28 -2.92 16.00
N GLU A 25 -18.45 -3.19 15.00
CA GLU A 25 -16.98 -3.11 15.10
C GLU A 25 -16.39 -2.02 14.19
N CYS A 26 -17.16 -0.96 13.88
CA CYS A 26 -16.69 0.13 13.06
C CYS A 26 -15.41 0.76 13.64
N ILE A 27 -14.42 1.02 12.78
CA ILE A 27 -13.14 1.57 13.22
C ILE A 27 -13.26 3.02 13.70
N LEU A 28 -14.18 3.79 13.11
CA LEU A 28 -14.28 5.24 13.33
C LEU A 28 -15.51 5.67 14.14
N CYS A 29 -16.65 5.04 13.92
CA CYS A 29 -17.90 5.48 14.52
C CYS A 29 -18.06 4.94 15.94
N SER A 30 -17.98 5.79 16.96
CA SER A 30 -18.14 5.43 18.36
C SER A 30 -19.53 4.85 18.67
N GLN A 31 -20.57 5.35 18.02
CA GLN A 31 -21.94 4.80 18.15
C GLN A 31 -21.98 3.34 17.69
N LEU A 32 -21.35 3.01 16.56
CA LEU A 32 -21.26 1.64 16.03
C LEU A 32 -20.21 0.78 16.76
N GLN A 33 -19.57 1.32 17.79
CA GLN A 33 -18.71 0.60 18.74
C GLN A 33 -19.41 0.44 20.11
N GLY A 34 -20.69 0.80 20.21
CA GLY A 34 -21.47 0.69 21.42
C GLY A 34 -21.33 1.85 22.41
N SER A 35 -20.72 2.96 22.02
CA SER A 35 -20.64 4.16 22.87
C SER A 35 -22.00 4.87 22.93
N HIS A 36 -22.30 5.50 24.07
CA HIS A 36 -23.56 6.22 24.29
C HIS A 36 -23.57 7.63 23.68
N PHE A 37 -22.45 8.10 23.14
CA PHE A 37 -22.32 9.44 22.53
C PHE A 37 -21.49 9.40 21.27
N CYS A 38 -21.71 10.37 20.38
CA CYS A 38 -20.91 10.52 19.16
C CYS A 38 -19.56 11.18 19.46
N ASP A 39 -18.49 10.58 18.90
CA ASP A 39 -17.18 11.16 18.81
C ASP A 39 -16.71 11.07 17.34
N CYS A 40 -16.94 12.16 16.58
CA CYS A 40 -16.64 12.22 15.15
C CYS A 40 -15.28 12.91 14.89
N LEU A 41 -14.23 12.56 15.63
CA LEU A 41 -12.89 13.14 15.48
C LEU A 41 -12.32 12.97 14.05
N ASN A 42 -12.79 11.97 13.32
CA ASN A 42 -12.34 11.65 11.94
C ASN A 42 -13.51 11.78 10.94
N TRP A 43 -14.22 12.89 10.98
CA TRP A 43 -15.30 13.17 10.04
C TRP A 43 -14.78 13.28 8.61
N ASN A 44 -15.29 12.43 7.72
CA ASN A 44 -14.95 12.41 6.27
C ASN A 44 -16.13 12.88 5.39
N GLY A 45 -16.91 13.82 5.89
CA GLY A 45 -18.05 14.41 5.16
C GLY A 45 -19.36 13.62 5.26
N VAL A 46 -19.36 12.41 5.84
CA VAL A 46 -20.54 11.56 5.99
C VAL A 46 -20.65 11.00 7.39
N CYS A 47 -21.88 10.85 7.89
CA CYS A 47 -22.15 10.14 9.15
C CYS A 47 -22.32 8.65 8.87
N ILE A 48 -21.35 7.83 9.28
CA ILE A 48 -21.36 6.38 9.03
C ILE A 48 -22.59 5.72 9.71
N TYR A 49 -22.97 6.19 10.89
CA TYR A 49 -24.16 5.71 11.59
C TYR A 49 -25.45 5.97 10.78
N GLN A 50 -25.61 7.21 10.31
CA GLN A 50 -26.78 7.60 9.50
C GLN A 50 -26.83 6.82 8.17
N GLU A 51 -25.67 6.66 7.50
CA GLU A 51 -25.58 5.87 6.27
C GLU A 51 -25.97 4.40 6.51
N LEU A 52 -25.55 3.81 7.64
CA LEU A 52 -25.92 2.44 7.98
C LEU A 52 -27.43 2.34 8.25
N TYR A 53 -27.99 3.28 9.00
CA TYR A 53 -29.42 3.33 9.27
C TYR A 53 -30.24 3.46 7.98
N ASN A 54 -29.85 4.39 7.10
CA ASN A 54 -30.51 4.61 5.81
C ASN A 54 -30.42 3.38 4.89
N ASN A 55 -29.38 2.55 5.04
CA ASN A 55 -29.21 1.29 4.30
C ASN A 55 -29.88 0.09 5.03
N GLY A 56 -30.85 0.32 5.90
CA GLY A 56 -31.59 -0.71 6.62
C GLY A 56 -30.76 -1.48 7.64
N ASN A 57 -29.79 -0.84 8.27
CA ASN A 57 -28.82 -1.41 9.21
C ASN A 57 -27.95 -2.53 8.61
N LYS A 58 -27.70 -2.48 7.29
CA LYS A 58 -26.88 -3.44 6.56
C LYS A 58 -25.68 -2.75 5.93
N ALA A 59 -24.59 -3.50 5.76
CA ALA A 59 -23.46 -3.06 4.99
C ALA A 59 -23.85 -2.80 3.52
N LYS A 60 -23.23 -1.82 2.89
CA LYS A 60 -23.27 -1.64 1.44
C LYS A 60 -22.60 -2.82 0.73
N GLU A 61 -22.88 -2.97 -0.56
CA GLU A 61 -22.25 -3.97 -1.40
C GLU A 61 -20.72 -3.76 -1.37
N GLN A 62 -20.01 -4.85 -1.16
CA GLN A 62 -18.55 -4.83 -1.11
C GLN A 62 -17.96 -4.98 -2.52
N ARG A 63 -16.61 -5.05 -2.60
CA ARG A 63 -15.88 -5.10 -3.88
C ARG A 63 -16.29 -6.30 -4.71
N LYS A 64 -16.57 -6.03 -5.99
CA LYS A 64 -16.93 -7.04 -6.98
C LYS A 64 -15.71 -7.74 -7.55
N ALA A 65 -15.94 -8.93 -8.08
CA ALA A 65 -15.01 -9.59 -8.98
C ALA A 65 -15.26 -9.11 -10.41
N TYR A 66 -14.20 -9.02 -11.19
CA TYR A 66 -14.20 -8.66 -12.60
C TYR A 66 -13.42 -9.72 -13.36
N THR A 67 -13.94 -10.17 -14.48
CA THR A 67 -13.19 -10.94 -15.48
C THR A 67 -12.48 -9.94 -16.38
N CYS A 68 -11.16 -10.04 -16.48
CA CYS A 68 -10.32 -9.09 -17.21
C CYS A 68 -9.47 -9.86 -18.22
N LYS A 69 -9.33 -9.29 -19.44
CA LYS A 69 -8.49 -9.87 -20.48
C LYS A 69 -7.03 -9.49 -20.25
N VAL A 70 -6.15 -10.50 -20.29
CA VAL A 70 -4.70 -10.30 -20.20
C VAL A 70 -4.19 -9.83 -21.55
N SER A 71 -3.64 -8.62 -21.60
CA SER A 71 -3.04 -8.07 -22.82
C SER A 71 -1.59 -8.51 -22.99
N GLU A 72 -0.87 -8.68 -21.89
CA GLU A 72 0.55 -9.06 -21.91
C GLU A 72 0.91 -9.85 -20.66
N LYS A 73 1.73 -10.88 -20.84
CA LYS A 73 2.39 -11.64 -19.77
C LYS A 73 3.85 -11.83 -20.11
N VAL A 74 4.73 -11.41 -19.22
CA VAL A 74 6.18 -11.59 -19.35
C VAL A 74 6.72 -12.23 -18.08
N LEU A 75 7.35 -13.38 -18.20
CA LEU A 75 8.15 -13.96 -17.13
C LEU A 75 9.57 -13.41 -17.29
N CYS A 76 9.96 -12.51 -16.41
CA CYS A 76 11.30 -11.97 -16.35
C CYS A 76 12.25 -12.96 -15.68
N GLN A 77 13.55 -12.66 -15.70
CA GLN A 77 14.51 -13.38 -14.85
C GLN A 77 14.12 -13.29 -13.37
N ASP A 78 14.73 -14.10 -12.53
CA ASP A 78 14.52 -14.07 -11.05
C ASP A 78 13.09 -14.39 -10.59
N ASP A 79 12.34 -15.17 -11.36
CA ASP A 79 10.95 -15.53 -11.06
C ASP A 79 10.02 -14.30 -10.86
N VAL A 80 10.27 -13.21 -11.56
CA VAL A 80 9.41 -12.03 -11.58
C VAL A 80 8.46 -12.10 -12.77
N LEU A 81 7.16 -12.06 -12.48
CA LEU A 81 6.08 -12.09 -13.46
C LEU A 81 5.46 -10.70 -13.61
N LEU A 82 5.52 -10.14 -14.82
CA LEU A 82 4.81 -8.95 -15.22
C LEU A 82 3.53 -9.36 -15.96
N ILE A 83 2.38 -8.83 -15.51
CA ILE A 83 1.09 -9.01 -16.18
C ILE A 83 0.49 -7.64 -16.45
N LYS A 84 0.01 -7.44 -17.68
CA LYS A 84 -0.84 -6.31 -18.06
C LYS A 84 -2.21 -6.84 -18.48
N PHE A 85 -3.28 -6.18 -18.04
CA PHE A 85 -4.64 -6.56 -18.36
C PHE A 85 -5.55 -5.35 -18.51
N GLU A 86 -6.63 -5.52 -19.28
CA GLU A 86 -7.66 -4.50 -19.47
C GLU A 86 -8.65 -4.53 -18.32
N ALA A 87 -8.97 -3.37 -17.75
CA ALA A 87 -9.93 -3.23 -16.66
C ALA A 87 -11.06 -2.27 -17.06
N PRO A 88 -12.26 -2.34 -16.43
CA PRO A 88 -13.25 -1.29 -16.59
C PRO A 88 -12.68 0.08 -16.23
N HIS A 89 -13.06 1.13 -16.97
CA HIS A 89 -12.50 2.49 -16.83
C HIS A 89 -12.56 3.01 -15.39
N LYS A 90 -13.71 2.85 -14.71
CA LYS A 90 -13.84 3.22 -13.30
C LYS A 90 -12.82 2.51 -12.41
N LEU A 91 -12.58 1.23 -12.65
CA LEU A 91 -11.60 0.46 -11.88
C LEU A 91 -10.17 0.94 -12.15
N ALA A 92 -9.83 1.29 -13.40
CA ALA A 92 -8.54 1.87 -13.75
C ALA A 92 -8.29 3.19 -13.00
N ILE A 93 -9.28 4.09 -12.93
CA ILE A 93 -9.21 5.33 -12.14
C ILE A 93 -8.97 5.03 -10.66
N ASP A 94 -9.71 4.10 -10.10
CA ASP A 94 -9.62 3.75 -8.68
C ASP A 94 -8.29 3.09 -8.32
N LEU A 95 -7.71 2.32 -9.25
CA LEU A 95 -6.42 1.64 -9.07
C LEU A 95 -5.20 2.55 -9.32
N ALA A 96 -5.37 3.72 -9.92
CA ALA A 96 -4.29 4.69 -10.09
C ALA A 96 -3.84 5.37 -8.78
N LYS A 97 -4.60 5.19 -7.70
CA LYS A 97 -4.30 5.80 -6.39
C LYS A 97 -3.12 5.12 -5.70
N PRO A 98 -2.22 5.87 -5.02
CA PRO A 98 -1.16 5.27 -4.20
C PRO A 98 -1.68 4.26 -3.18
N GLY A 99 -1.00 3.12 -3.04
CA GLY A 99 -1.40 2.06 -2.13
C GLY A 99 -2.53 1.18 -2.65
N SER A 100 -2.90 1.31 -3.93
CA SER A 100 -3.88 0.42 -4.55
C SER A 100 -3.33 -0.99 -4.72
N PHE A 101 -4.19 -1.97 -4.46
CA PHE A 101 -3.95 -3.38 -4.73
C PHE A 101 -5.23 -4.10 -5.13
N ILE A 102 -5.09 -5.26 -5.72
CA ILE A 102 -6.17 -6.17 -6.10
C ILE A 102 -5.93 -7.55 -5.53
N PHE A 103 -6.97 -8.35 -5.47
CA PHE A 103 -6.83 -9.79 -5.37
C PHE A 103 -6.97 -10.38 -6.79
N ILE A 104 -5.98 -11.17 -7.19
CA ILE A 104 -5.93 -11.82 -8.50
C ILE A 104 -6.08 -13.34 -8.37
N ARG A 105 -6.75 -13.96 -9.34
CA ARG A 105 -6.96 -15.40 -9.47
C ARG A 105 -6.79 -15.76 -10.94
N SER A 106 -6.04 -16.84 -11.20
CA SER A 106 -5.77 -17.30 -12.56
C SER A 106 -6.96 -18.00 -13.21
N ASP A 107 -7.81 -18.64 -12.39
CA ASP A 107 -8.95 -19.45 -12.84
C ASP A 107 -10.03 -19.42 -11.75
N GLU A 108 -11.31 -19.54 -12.13
CA GLU A 108 -12.45 -19.61 -11.21
C GLU A 108 -12.38 -20.82 -10.27
N ASN A 109 -11.76 -21.92 -10.72
CA ASN A 109 -11.59 -23.14 -9.93
C ASN A 109 -10.47 -23.06 -8.89
N VAL A 110 -9.70 -21.99 -8.87
CA VAL A 110 -8.64 -21.76 -7.89
C VAL A 110 -9.22 -21.15 -6.62
N TYR A 111 -9.01 -21.81 -5.48
CA TYR A 111 -9.51 -21.34 -4.17
C TYR A 111 -8.83 -20.09 -3.64
N PHE A 112 -7.68 -19.71 -4.18
CA PHE A 112 -6.83 -18.68 -3.59
C PHE A 112 -6.89 -17.39 -4.38
N ASP A 113 -7.28 -16.34 -3.71
CA ASP A 113 -6.99 -14.98 -4.14
C ASP A 113 -5.57 -14.59 -3.71
N VAL A 114 -4.81 -13.94 -4.59
CA VAL A 114 -3.48 -13.43 -4.31
C VAL A 114 -3.53 -11.90 -4.25
N PRO A 115 -3.23 -11.28 -3.09
CA PRO A 115 -3.16 -9.81 -3.01
C PRO A 115 -1.91 -9.31 -3.72
N ILE A 116 -2.10 -8.46 -4.73
CA ILE A 116 -1.02 -7.91 -5.57
C ILE A 116 -1.17 -6.40 -5.65
N SER A 117 -0.10 -5.69 -5.34
CA SER A 117 -0.01 -4.23 -5.48
C SER A 117 -0.02 -3.83 -6.95
N ILE A 118 -0.62 -2.69 -7.25
CA ILE A 118 -0.58 -2.10 -8.58
C ILE A 118 0.80 -1.50 -8.81
N LEU A 119 1.41 -1.85 -9.95
CA LEU A 119 2.61 -1.21 -10.47
C LEU A 119 2.23 0.06 -11.22
N ASP A 120 1.25 -0.04 -12.10
CA ASP A 120 0.76 1.08 -12.89
C ASP A 120 -0.71 0.91 -13.28
N SER A 121 -1.39 2.01 -13.44
CA SER A 121 -2.72 2.10 -14.03
C SER A 121 -2.76 3.23 -15.04
N ASN A 122 -2.87 2.88 -16.30
CA ASN A 122 -3.05 3.82 -17.38
C ASN A 122 -4.56 4.06 -17.61
N ILE A 123 -5.04 5.22 -17.22
CA ILE A 123 -6.47 5.58 -17.27
C ILE A 123 -6.95 5.75 -18.72
N ASP A 124 -6.07 6.24 -19.63
CA ASP A 124 -6.45 6.50 -21.02
C ASP A 124 -6.66 5.20 -21.80
N THR A 125 -5.84 4.18 -21.53
CA THR A 125 -5.93 2.88 -22.20
C THR A 125 -6.66 1.82 -21.37
N ASN A 126 -6.98 2.11 -20.12
CA ASN A 126 -7.54 1.18 -19.14
C ASN A 126 -6.66 -0.06 -18.87
N ILE A 127 -5.37 0.04 -19.14
CA ILE A 127 -4.40 -1.04 -18.89
C ILE A 127 -3.84 -0.92 -17.48
N ILE A 128 -3.96 -2.01 -16.76
CA ILE A 128 -3.37 -2.17 -15.43
C ILE A 128 -2.12 -3.05 -15.54
N SER A 129 -1.03 -2.65 -14.92
CA SER A 129 0.19 -3.41 -14.82
C SER A 129 0.42 -3.85 -13.37
N VAL A 130 0.76 -5.12 -13.19
CA VAL A 130 1.15 -5.69 -11.90
C VAL A 130 2.46 -6.46 -12.05
N MET A 131 3.29 -6.42 -11.00
CA MET A 131 4.54 -7.16 -10.93
C MET A 131 4.50 -8.09 -9.72
N ILE A 132 4.86 -9.35 -9.92
CA ILE A 132 4.64 -10.43 -8.96
C ILE A 132 5.92 -11.23 -8.81
N GLU A 133 6.43 -11.33 -7.62
CA GLU A 133 7.49 -12.28 -7.30
C GLU A 133 6.91 -13.67 -7.04
N ILE A 134 7.37 -14.68 -7.77
CA ILE A 134 6.88 -16.05 -7.69
C ILE A 134 7.62 -16.77 -6.56
N ARG A 135 7.01 -16.85 -5.38
CA ARG A 135 7.61 -17.48 -4.19
C ARG A 135 6.91 -18.73 -3.69
N GLY A 136 5.60 -18.72 -3.67
CA GLY A 136 4.82 -19.75 -3.01
C GLY A 136 3.76 -20.37 -3.90
N VAL A 137 3.04 -21.36 -3.36
CA VAL A 137 1.98 -22.09 -4.08
C VAL A 137 0.99 -21.15 -4.75
N LYS A 138 0.57 -20.09 -4.06
CA LYS A 138 -0.41 -19.13 -4.58
C LYS A 138 0.11 -18.36 -5.80
N THR A 139 1.32 -17.84 -5.74
CA THR A 139 1.89 -17.07 -6.85
C THR A 139 2.33 -17.98 -8.00
N LYS A 140 2.74 -19.23 -7.74
CA LYS A 140 3.05 -20.21 -8.79
C LYS A 140 1.86 -20.52 -9.69
N GLN A 141 0.63 -20.48 -9.18
CA GLN A 141 -0.58 -20.69 -9.99
C GLN A 141 -0.80 -19.58 -11.03
N LEU A 142 -0.27 -18.37 -10.78
CA LEU A 142 -0.35 -17.27 -11.74
C LEU A 142 0.55 -17.49 -12.97
N LEU A 143 1.47 -18.44 -12.92
CA LEU A 143 2.24 -18.87 -14.09
C LEU A 143 1.37 -19.55 -15.18
N ASN A 144 0.20 -20.04 -14.82
CA ASN A 144 -0.74 -20.63 -15.77
C ASN A 144 -1.57 -19.61 -16.56
N ILE A 145 -1.50 -18.31 -16.19
CA ILE A 145 -2.13 -17.24 -16.95
C ILE A 145 -1.48 -17.15 -18.32
N GLU A 146 -2.28 -16.96 -19.38
CA GLU A 146 -1.80 -16.81 -20.75
C GLU A 146 -2.08 -15.41 -21.28
N SER A 147 -1.21 -14.90 -22.17
CA SER A 147 -1.50 -13.68 -22.94
C SER A 147 -2.70 -13.91 -23.84
N GLY A 148 -3.66 -12.98 -23.81
CA GLY A 148 -4.94 -13.12 -24.50
C GLY A 148 -6.00 -13.91 -23.73
N GLY A 149 -5.63 -14.58 -22.64
CA GLY A 149 -6.53 -15.26 -21.72
C GLY A 149 -7.26 -14.33 -20.76
N GLU A 150 -8.02 -14.91 -19.86
CA GLU A 150 -8.80 -14.19 -18.85
C GLU A 150 -8.27 -14.44 -17.45
N ILE A 151 -8.41 -13.45 -16.61
CA ILE A 151 -8.12 -13.52 -15.17
C ILE A 151 -9.28 -12.96 -14.38
N THR A 152 -9.49 -13.44 -13.17
CA THR A 152 -10.44 -12.86 -12.24
C THR A 152 -9.71 -11.95 -11.27
N ILE A 153 -10.16 -10.70 -11.16
CA ILE A 153 -9.63 -9.75 -10.19
C ILE A 153 -10.75 -9.24 -9.29
N ARG A 154 -10.45 -8.98 -8.03
CA ARG A 154 -11.36 -8.35 -7.07
C ARG A 154 -10.71 -7.12 -6.49
N GLY A 155 -11.40 -5.99 -6.55
CA GLY A 155 -10.90 -4.68 -6.12
C GLY A 155 -11.91 -3.57 -6.41
N PRO A 156 -11.48 -2.31 -6.24
CA PRO A 156 -10.17 -1.84 -5.79
C PRO A 156 -9.98 -1.94 -4.27
N TYR A 157 -8.76 -2.09 -3.80
CA TYR A 157 -8.37 -1.94 -2.39
C TYR A 157 -7.28 -0.87 -2.30
N TRP A 158 -7.26 -0.05 -1.23
CA TRP A 158 -6.38 1.12 -1.18
C TRP A 158 -5.43 1.17 0.02
N ASN A 159 -5.44 0.15 0.87
CA ASN A 159 -4.62 0.12 2.09
C ASN A 159 -3.28 -0.60 1.92
N GLY A 160 -2.71 -0.61 0.71
CA GLY A 160 -1.39 -1.17 0.43
C GLY A 160 -0.21 -0.32 0.89
N VAL A 161 -0.46 0.92 1.35
CA VAL A 161 0.54 1.84 1.87
C VAL A 161 0.02 2.48 3.16
N PHE A 162 0.88 2.59 4.17
CA PHE A 162 0.64 3.38 5.37
C PHE A 162 1.17 4.80 5.22
N GLY A 163 0.57 5.74 5.95
CA GLY A 163 0.94 7.15 5.87
C GLY A 163 0.46 7.85 4.60
N LEU A 164 -0.67 7.42 4.01
CA LEU A 164 -1.26 8.04 2.82
C LEU A 164 -1.57 9.54 3.02
N LYS A 165 -1.95 9.95 4.24
CA LYS A 165 -2.12 11.38 4.56
C LYS A 165 -0.83 12.16 4.37
N ASN A 166 0.32 11.57 4.72
CA ASN A 166 1.62 12.17 4.57
C ASN A 166 1.99 12.35 3.09
N ILE A 167 1.65 11.37 2.22
CA ILE A 167 1.84 11.49 0.78
C ILE A 167 0.95 12.60 0.20
N ARG A 168 -0.34 12.63 0.57
CA ARG A 168 -1.32 13.58 0.00
C ARG A 168 -1.02 15.04 0.34
N LYS A 169 -0.43 15.32 1.50
CA LYS A 169 -0.12 16.70 1.94
C LYS A 169 1.14 17.26 1.30
N GLN A 170 2.00 16.43 0.67
CA GLN A 170 3.22 16.90 0.04
C GLN A 170 2.91 17.69 -1.23
N LYS A 171 3.44 18.92 -1.28
CA LYS A 171 3.38 19.79 -2.44
C LYS A 171 4.59 20.71 -2.47
N ASN A 172 5.27 20.80 -3.61
CA ASN A 172 6.50 21.61 -3.79
C ASN A 172 7.60 21.29 -2.76
N ASN A 173 7.73 20.03 -2.37
CA ASN A 173 8.70 19.57 -1.36
C ASN A 173 9.75 18.65 -1.98
N ASN A 174 10.84 18.41 -1.21
CA ASN A 174 11.82 17.38 -1.53
C ASN A 174 11.44 16.07 -0.82
N ILE A 175 11.40 15.00 -1.57
CA ILE A 175 10.95 13.67 -1.12
C ILE A 175 12.06 12.66 -1.38
N LEU A 176 12.28 11.76 -0.43
CA LEU A 176 13.14 10.61 -0.62
C LEU A 176 12.28 9.34 -0.70
N VAL A 177 12.49 8.54 -1.74
CA VAL A 177 11.89 7.21 -1.89
C VAL A 177 13.00 6.18 -1.79
N ILE A 178 12.82 5.18 -0.93
CA ILE A 178 13.76 4.08 -0.71
C ILE A 178 13.04 2.77 -1.01
N ALA A 179 13.49 2.03 -2.00
CA ALA A 179 12.83 0.81 -2.42
C ALA A 179 13.78 -0.38 -2.50
N ARG A 180 13.26 -1.59 -2.18
CA ARG A 180 14.03 -2.84 -2.27
C ARG A 180 13.18 -3.98 -2.80
N GLY A 181 13.76 -4.74 -3.75
CA GLY A 181 13.15 -5.92 -4.33
C GLY A 181 11.79 -5.63 -4.95
N ILE A 182 10.80 -6.51 -4.69
CA ILE A 182 9.44 -6.35 -5.24
C ILE A 182 8.73 -5.07 -4.74
N GLY A 183 9.22 -4.43 -3.68
CA GLY A 183 8.74 -3.14 -3.22
C GLY A 183 8.89 -2.02 -4.26
N MET A 184 9.73 -2.19 -5.27
CA MET A 184 9.85 -1.26 -6.40
C MET A 184 8.52 -1.09 -7.15
N ALA A 185 7.68 -2.13 -7.23
CA ALA A 185 6.40 -2.05 -7.93
C ALA A 185 5.42 -1.06 -7.27
N PRO A 186 5.04 -1.19 -5.99
CA PRO A 186 4.10 -0.27 -5.34
C PRO A 186 4.65 1.15 -5.12
N MET A 187 5.96 1.39 -5.26
CA MET A 187 6.50 2.75 -5.18
C MET A 187 6.10 3.62 -6.37
N VAL A 188 5.90 3.02 -7.55
CA VAL A 188 5.62 3.77 -8.79
C VAL A 188 4.36 4.64 -8.70
N PRO A 189 3.19 4.14 -8.26
CA PRO A 189 2.01 4.98 -8.05
C PRO A 189 2.21 6.08 -7.00
N VAL A 190 3.05 5.83 -5.99
CA VAL A 190 3.41 6.83 -4.98
C VAL A 190 4.24 7.94 -5.62
N ILE A 191 5.27 7.59 -6.38
CA ILE A 191 6.12 8.56 -7.09
C ILE A 191 5.29 9.37 -8.07
N LYS A 192 4.44 8.74 -8.90
CA LYS A 192 3.53 9.44 -9.81
C LYS A 192 2.72 10.52 -9.09
N LYS A 193 2.12 10.16 -7.94
CA LYS A 193 1.33 11.10 -7.15
C LYS A 193 2.17 12.24 -6.59
N LEU A 194 3.37 11.97 -6.14
CA LEU A 194 4.28 12.98 -5.60
C LEU A 194 4.75 13.95 -6.70
N VAL A 195 5.13 13.44 -7.87
CA VAL A 195 5.52 14.27 -9.03
C VAL A 195 4.35 15.11 -9.52
N GLN A 196 3.15 14.56 -9.59
CA GLN A 196 1.92 15.32 -9.94
C GLN A 196 1.61 16.48 -8.99
N ASN A 197 2.11 16.42 -7.77
CA ASN A 197 1.98 17.49 -6.77
C ASN A 197 3.23 18.40 -6.74
N ASP A 198 4.01 18.48 -7.83
CA ASP A 198 5.20 19.32 -8.01
C ASP A 198 6.31 19.05 -6.98
N ASN A 199 6.40 17.84 -6.43
CA ASN A 199 7.49 17.49 -5.53
C ASN A 199 8.71 17.03 -6.32
N LYS A 200 9.91 17.37 -5.80
CA LYS A 200 11.18 16.84 -6.29
C LYS A 200 11.46 15.50 -5.61
N VAL A 201 11.49 14.44 -6.37
CA VAL A 201 11.65 13.08 -5.85
C VAL A 201 13.05 12.55 -6.13
N THR A 202 13.77 12.15 -5.07
CA THR A 202 15.02 11.40 -5.14
C THR A 202 14.71 9.94 -4.83
N VAL A 203 15.24 9.01 -5.62
CA VAL A 203 14.96 7.57 -5.47
C VAL A 203 16.25 6.80 -5.22
N ILE A 204 16.27 5.99 -4.19
CA ILE A 204 17.31 4.98 -3.92
C ILE A 204 16.67 3.61 -4.12
N VAL A 205 17.36 2.74 -4.88
CA VAL A 205 16.89 1.39 -5.17
C VAL A 205 17.96 0.35 -4.81
N ASP A 206 17.55 -0.67 -4.09
CA ASP A 206 18.25 -1.93 -3.95
C ASP A 206 17.49 -3.01 -4.72
N LYS A 207 18.03 -3.45 -5.83
CA LYS A 207 17.39 -4.46 -6.67
C LYS A 207 17.34 -5.85 -6.05
N GLN A 208 18.15 -6.11 -5.03
CA GLN A 208 18.20 -7.44 -4.39
C GLN A 208 16.82 -7.89 -3.85
N PRO A 209 16.43 -9.15 -4.11
CA PRO A 209 17.26 -10.28 -4.58
C PRO A 209 17.33 -10.41 -6.11
N PHE A 210 16.85 -9.45 -6.87
CA PHE A 210 16.80 -9.48 -8.33
C PHE A 210 18.12 -9.02 -8.98
N ASN A 211 18.30 -9.32 -10.26
CA ASN A 211 19.46 -8.90 -11.05
C ASN A 211 19.25 -7.54 -11.74
N ASP A 212 17.99 -7.08 -11.82
CA ASP A 212 17.64 -5.86 -12.54
C ASP A 212 16.60 -5.00 -11.80
N VAL A 213 16.52 -3.73 -12.21
CA VAL A 213 15.50 -2.77 -11.77
C VAL A 213 14.32 -2.84 -12.74
N TYR A 214 13.43 -3.82 -12.56
CA TYR A 214 12.31 -4.11 -13.46
C TYR A 214 11.27 -2.98 -13.64
N VAL A 215 11.43 -1.88 -12.94
CA VAL A 215 10.53 -0.70 -13.04
C VAL A 215 11.17 0.48 -13.77
N SER A 216 12.33 0.30 -14.39
CA SER A 216 13.09 1.36 -15.08
C SER A 216 12.25 2.11 -16.11
N GLU A 217 11.47 1.39 -16.93
CA GLU A 217 10.57 1.99 -17.93
C GLU A 217 9.61 3.03 -17.33
N TRP A 218 9.08 2.76 -16.13
CA TRP A 218 8.15 3.67 -15.46
C TRP A 218 8.86 4.86 -14.81
N LEU A 219 10.08 4.66 -14.30
CA LEU A 219 10.90 5.74 -13.75
C LEU A 219 11.38 6.69 -14.85
N ASP A 220 11.80 6.15 -15.99
CA ASP A 220 12.22 6.94 -17.16
C ASP A 220 11.10 7.85 -17.67
N LYS A 221 9.86 7.35 -17.74
CA LYS A 221 8.68 8.16 -18.09
C LYS A 221 8.42 9.32 -17.12
N LEU A 222 8.94 9.23 -15.90
CA LEU A 222 8.86 10.27 -14.88
C LEU A 222 10.13 11.14 -14.80
N ASN A 223 11.10 10.90 -15.69
CA ASN A 223 12.43 11.54 -15.71
C ASN A 223 13.18 11.36 -14.37
N ILE A 224 13.07 10.17 -13.77
CA ILE A 224 13.74 9.84 -12.51
C ILE A 224 14.82 8.80 -12.78
N VAL A 225 16.05 9.17 -12.43
CA VAL A 225 17.19 8.24 -12.44
C VAL A 225 17.44 7.78 -10.99
N PRO A 226 17.20 6.51 -10.66
CA PRO A 226 17.42 6.00 -9.31
C PRO A 226 18.90 5.86 -9.00
N GLN A 227 19.28 6.04 -7.74
CA GLN A 227 20.59 5.67 -7.22
C GLN A 227 20.54 4.20 -6.80
N GLU A 228 21.28 3.34 -7.50
CA GLU A 228 21.37 1.93 -7.13
C GLU A 228 22.44 1.73 -6.05
N MET A 229 22.07 1.02 -4.97
CA MET A 229 23.01 0.62 -3.92
C MET A 229 22.45 -0.53 -3.08
N ASN A 230 23.30 -1.21 -2.34
CA ASN A 230 22.87 -2.22 -1.37
C ASN A 230 22.30 -1.53 -0.12
N LEU A 231 21.00 -1.72 0.16
CA LEU A 231 20.34 -1.13 1.33
C LEU A 231 20.51 -1.96 2.60
N ILE A 232 20.57 -3.28 2.49
CA ILE A 232 20.59 -4.18 3.65
C ILE A 232 21.83 -5.07 3.61
N GLU A 233 22.63 -5.02 4.65
CA GLU A 233 23.76 -5.91 4.90
C GLU A 233 23.59 -6.59 6.25
N LYS A 234 23.67 -7.94 6.28
CA LYS A 234 23.52 -8.76 7.53
C LYS A 234 22.24 -8.45 8.31
N GLY A 235 21.14 -8.15 7.59
CA GLY A 235 19.83 -7.85 8.22
C GLY A 235 19.71 -6.44 8.82
N LYS A 236 20.63 -5.54 8.52
CA LYS A 236 20.62 -4.13 8.96
C LYS A 236 20.87 -3.19 7.80
N LEU A 237 20.46 -1.93 7.97
CA LEU A 237 20.75 -0.89 7.01
C LEU A 237 22.27 -0.77 6.78
N SER A 238 22.71 -0.89 5.53
CA SER A 238 24.13 -0.91 5.17
C SER A 238 24.83 0.40 5.53
N PRO A 239 26.16 0.38 5.74
CA PRO A 239 26.93 1.61 5.95
C PRO A 239 26.80 2.59 4.79
N GLU A 240 26.81 2.10 3.54
CA GLU A 240 26.63 2.89 2.34
C GLU A 240 25.27 3.60 2.33
N ALA A 241 24.20 2.86 2.58
CA ALA A 241 22.85 3.42 2.66
C ALA A 241 22.71 4.48 3.76
N LYS A 242 23.33 4.27 4.93
CA LYS A 242 23.35 5.25 6.01
C LYS A 242 24.03 6.57 5.59
N VAL A 243 25.17 6.47 4.92
CA VAL A 243 25.88 7.65 4.40
C VAL A 243 25.05 8.38 3.35
N ALA A 244 24.47 7.65 2.40
CA ALA A 244 23.62 8.23 1.35
C ALA A 244 22.38 8.93 1.94
N ILE A 245 21.64 8.27 2.82
CA ILE A 245 20.44 8.83 3.46
C ILE A 245 20.82 10.09 4.25
N LYS A 246 21.88 10.05 5.07
CA LYS A 246 22.35 11.21 5.86
C LYS A 246 22.73 12.38 4.95
N SER A 247 23.44 12.11 3.85
CA SER A 247 23.85 13.13 2.87
C SER A 247 22.62 13.78 2.22
N ILE A 248 21.67 12.96 1.71
CA ILE A 248 20.47 13.46 1.05
C ILE A 248 19.61 14.31 2.00
N ILE A 249 19.43 13.87 3.25
CA ILE A 249 18.69 14.63 4.27
C ILE A 249 19.42 15.93 4.64
N GLY A 250 20.76 15.91 4.68
CA GLY A 250 21.56 17.08 5.04
C GLY A 250 21.59 18.16 3.96
N TYR A 251 21.63 17.77 2.69
CA TYR A 251 21.69 18.71 1.57
C TYR A 251 20.30 19.15 1.06
N ASN A 252 19.29 18.35 1.26
CA ASN A 252 17.93 18.64 0.80
C ASN A 252 17.00 18.67 2.00
N ASN A 253 16.18 19.69 2.10
CA ASN A 253 15.16 19.76 3.15
C ASN A 253 14.07 18.70 2.87
N ILE A 254 14.35 17.43 3.22
CA ILE A 254 13.43 16.30 2.98
C ILE A 254 12.26 16.41 3.94
N SER A 255 11.04 16.44 3.39
CA SER A 255 9.79 16.51 4.15
C SER A 255 9.11 15.17 4.33
N LEU A 256 9.34 14.21 3.41
CA LEU A 256 8.78 12.87 3.47
C LEU A 256 9.82 11.84 3.00
N ILE A 257 9.85 10.69 3.70
CA ILE A 257 10.52 9.49 3.21
C ILE A 257 9.46 8.41 2.98
N HIS A 258 9.40 7.89 1.74
CA HIS A 258 8.59 6.72 1.42
C HIS A 258 9.47 5.48 1.35
N ILE A 259 9.11 4.41 2.09
CA ILE A 259 9.89 3.18 2.18
C ILE A 259 9.10 2.02 1.59
N ALA A 260 9.61 1.43 0.52
CA ALA A 260 8.97 0.37 -0.23
C ALA A 260 9.82 -0.91 -0.22
N GLY A 261 9.43 -1.88 0.59
CA GLY A 261 10.16 -3.15 0.77
C GLY A 261 9.70 -3.91 1.99
N ALA A 262 10.50 -4.85 2.43
CA ALA A 262 10.22 -5.64 3.63
C ALA A 262 10.20 -4.79 4.91
N ASP A 263 9.47 -5.24 5.93
CA ASP A 263 9.32 -4.54 7.22
C ASP A 263 10.66 -4.21 7.88
N ILE A 264 11.69 -5.06 7.69
CA ILE A 264 13.04 -4.83 8.25
C ILE A 264 13.67 -3.53 7.71
N LEU A 265 13.48 -3.24 6.43
CA LEU A 265 13.98 -2.00 5.83
C LEU A 265 13.29 -0.78 6.45
N THR A 266 11.97 -0.85 6.60
CA THR A 266 11.20 0.25 7.22
C THR A 266 11.64 0.47 8.67
N TYR A 267 11.81 -0.61 9.41
CA TYR A 267 12.26 -0.57 10.79
C TYR A 267 13.63 0.10 10.93
N ASP A 268 14.61 -0.36 10.14
CA ASP A 268 15.98 0.15 10.23
C ASP A 268 16.10 1.62 9.76
N VAL A 269 15.30 2.03 8.76
CA VAL A 269 15.25 3.45 8.36
C VAL A 269 14.67 4.30 9.49
N ILE A 270 13.60 3.85 10.17
CA ILE A 270 13.02 4.57 11.32
C ILE A 270 14.04 4.69 12.44
N GLU A 271 14.73 3.59 12.83
CA GLU A 271 15.78 3.62 13.84
C GLU A 271 16.91 4.59 13.47
N TYR A 272 17.29 4.61 12.20
CA TYR A 272 18.36 5.49 11.75
C TYR A 272 17.95 6.98 11.76
N LEU A 273 16.70 7.29 11.42
CA LEU A 273 16.16 8.65 11.54
C LEU A 273 16.08 9.10 13.00
N ASP A 274 15.74 8.21 13.92
CA ASP A 274 15.73 8.50 15.35
C ASP A 274 17.16 8.75 15.88
N TYR A 275 18.14 7.97 15.41
CA TYR A 275 19.56 8.21 15.69
C TYR A 275 20.06 9.56 15.18
N LEU A 276 19.52 10.04 14.04
CA LEU A 276 19.86 11.33 13.46
C LEU A 276 19.05 12.50 14.05
N ASP A 277 18.16 12.24 15.02
CA ASP A 277 17.22 13.21 15.60
C ASP A 277 16.32 13.89 14.55
N ARG A 278 15.84 13.09 13.57
CA ARG A 278 15.00 13.54 12.44
C ARG A 278 13.59 12.96 12.50
N GLN A 279 12.92 13.09 13.65
CA GLN A 279 11.51 12.74 13.83
C GLN A 279 10.55 13.72 13.13
N ASP A 280 11.05 14.89 12.71
CA ASP A 280 10.34 15.89 11.93
C ASP A 280 9.94 15.42 10.53
N ILE A 281 10.69 14.47 9.97
CA ILE A 281 10.40 13.93 8.63
C ILE A 281 9.19 13.00 8.67
N ASP A 282 8.21 13.32 7.82
CA ASP A 282 7.06 12.44 7.60
C ASP A 282 7.48 11.09 7.02
N LEU A 283 6.71 10.05 7.34
CA LEU A 283 6.94 8.71 6.82
C LEU A 283 5.72 8.15 6.10
N SER A 284 5.99 7.36 5.07
CA SER A 284 5.03 6.42 4.47
C SER A 284 5.76 5.12 4.13
N CYS A 285 5.06 3.99 4.14
CA CYS A 285 5.68 2.70 3.80
C CYS A 285 4.67 1.71 3.24
N CYS A 286 5.16 0.65 2.59
CA CYS A 286 4.34 -0.46 2.15
C CYS A 286 3.65 -1.17 3.32
N ASN A 287 2.44 -1.64 3.08
CA ASN A 287 1.68 -2.46 4.02
C ASN A 287 1.92 -3.94 3.71
N ASN A 288 2.82 -4.57 4.49
CA ASN A 288 3.20 -5.97 4.33
C ASN A 288 2.37 -6.93 5.19
N PHE A 289 1.26 -6.49 5.76
CA PHE A 289 0.36 -7.39 6.50
C PHE A 289 -0.30 -8.40 5.58
N LYS A 290 -0.52 -9.61 6.12
CA LYS A 290 -1.19 -10.68 5.38
C LYS A 290 -2.61 -10.26 5.01
N MET A 291 -2.88 -10.06 3.73
CA MET A 291 -4.21 -9.77 3.21
C MET A 291 -4.90 -11.07 2.78
N CYS A 292 -6.15 -11.26 3.23
CA CYS A 292 -6.97 -12.40 2.86
C CYS A 292 -8.33 -11.95 2.31
N CYS A 293 -9.15 -11.24 3.11
CA CYS A 293 -10.44 -10.74 2.63
C CYS A 293 -10.38 -9.29 2.09
N GLY A 294 -9.49 -8.44 2.64
CA GLY A 294 -9.47 -7.00 2.37
C GLY A 294 -10.61 -6.21 3.02
N GLU A 295 -11.57 -6.88 3.66
CA GLU A 295 -12.83 -6.31 4.15
C GLU A 295 -12.92 -6.19 5.68
N GLY A 296 -11.82 -6.49 6.40
CA GLY A 296 -11.77 -6.37 7.86
C GLY A 296 -12.36 -7.54 8.64
N VAL A 297 -12.91 -8.58 7.99
CA VAL A 297 -13.73 -9.62 8.65
C VAL A 297 -12.91 -10.83 9.05
N CYS A 298 -11.95 -11.29 8.24
CA CYS A 298 -11.26 -12.59 8.44
C CYS A 298 -10.18 -12.58 9.52
N GLY A 299 -9.74 -11.40 9.98
CA GLY A 299 -8.71 -11.27 11.01
C GLY A 299 -7.26 -11.51 10.55
N ALA A 300 -7.00 -11.95 9.29
CA ALA A 300 -5.65 -12.30 8.82
C ALA A 300 -4.64 -11.14 8.88
N CYS A 301 -5.10 -9.89 8.69
CA CYS A 301 -4.30 -8.66 8.76
C CYS A 301 -4.28 -8.02 10.15
N THR A 302 -4.67 -8.75 11.18
CA THR A 302 -4.78 -8.22 12.53
C THR A 302 -3.42 -8.20 13.22
N ALA A 303 -3.12 -7.08 13.88
CA ALA A 303 -2.04 -7.01 14.86
C ALA A 303 -2.58 -6.53 16.20
N ARG A 304 -1.96 -7.03 17.26
CA ARG A 304 -2.24 -6.65 18.66
C ARG A 304 -1.20 -5.62 19.10
N PHE A 305 -1.67 -4.66 19.87
CA PHE A 305 -0.85 -3.60 20.45
C PHE A 305 -1.02 -3.59 21.97
N SER A 306 -0.12 -2.93 22.67
CA SER A 306 -0.22 -2.72 24.11
C SER A 306 -1.59 -2.15 24.50
N GLY A 307 -2.12 -2.55 25.66
CA GLY A 307 -3.45 -2.18 26.13
C GLY A 307 -4.60 -2.94 25.44
N HIS A 308 -4.34 -4.16 24.98
CA HIS A 308 -5.32 -5.07 24.34
C HIS A 308 -5.98 -4.50 23.06
N ARG A 309 -5.36 -3.49 22.44
CA ARG A 309 -5.88 -2.90 21.21
C ARG A 309 -5.57 -3.79 20.01
N VAL A 310 -6.56 -3.95 19.16
CA VAL A 310 -6.48 -4.74 17.93
C VAL A 310 -6.73 -3.84 16.72
N LYS A 311 -5.86 -3.89 15.72
CA LYS A 311 -6.02 -3.14 14.46
C LYS A 311 -6.10 -4.10 13.29
N ARG A 312 -7.02 -3.84 12.35
CA ARG A 312 -7.21 -4.60 11.09
C ARG A 312 -6.59 -3.82 9.95
N PHE A 313 -5.37 -4.16 9.57
CA PHE A 313 -4.55 -3.39 8.64
C PHE A 313 -4.97 -3.46 7.17
N CYS A 314 -6.00 -4.18 6.82
CA CYS A 314 -6.65 -4.01 5.52
C CYS A 314 -7.57 -2.78 5.47
N LYS A 315 -7.94 -2.19 6.63
CA LYS A 315 -8.85 -1.04 6.74
C LYS A 315 -8.21 0.17 7.43
N VAL A 316 -7.38 -0.06 8.44
CA VAL A 316 -6.81 1.01 9.28
C VAL A 316 -5.64 1.68 8.58
N GLN A 317 -5.68 2.99 8.42
CA GLN A 317 -4.54 3.84 8.14
C GLN A 317 -3.89 4.27 9.46
N ALA A 318 -2.58 4.18 9.53
CA ALA A 318 -1.80 4.57 10.70
C ALA A 318 -0.45 5.15 10.29
N SER A 319 0.20 5.86 11.21
CA SER A 319 1.58 6.30 11.02
C SER A 319 2.53 5.09 11.01
N PRO A 320 3.49 5.00 10.07
CA PRO A 320 4.52 3.97 10.10
C PRO A 320 5.21 3.85 11.45
N ARG A 321 5.61 4.95 12.09
CA ARG A 321 6.23 4.92 13.42
C ARG A 321 5.37 4.19 14.44
N ALA A 322 4.10 4.53 14.57
CA ALA A 322 3.19 3.90 15.52
C ALA A 322 3.00 2.39 15.29
N ILE A 323 3.06 1.95 14.02
CA ILE A 323 2.96 0.53 13.67
C ILE A 323 4.21 -0.23 14.11
N PHE A 324 5.40 0.30 13.81
CA PHE A 324 6.65 -0.41 14.02
C PHE A 324 7.13 -0.34 15.48
N GLU A 325 6.92 0.76 16.17
CA GLU A 325 7.17 0.88 17.61
C GLU A 325 6.25 -0.03 18.43
N GLY A 326 4.97 -0.11 18.08
CA GLY A 326 4.01 -0.98 18.75
C GLY A 326 4.32 -2.47 18.63
N ARG A 327 4.99 -2.90 17.56
CA ARG A 327 5.38 -4.31 17.33
C ARG A 327 6.56 -4.78 18.18
N ARG A 328 7.38 -3.88 18.70
CA ARG A 328 8.52 -4.24 19.56
C ARG A 328 8.12 -4.81 20.92
N LEU A 329 6.87 -4.70 21.29
CA LEU A 329 6.35 -5.06 22.62
C LEU A 329 5.62 -6.42 22.63
N ILE A 330 5.74 -7.23 21.58
CA ILE A 330 5.12 -8.56 21.47
C ILE A 330 6.19 -9.63 21.30
#